data_ef1c4665f91d89d4476b06e58b04e285
#
_entry.id   ef1c4665f91d89d4476b06e58b04e285
#
_cell.length_a   1.000
_cell.length_b   1.000
_cell.length_c   1.000
_cell.angle_alpha   90.00
_cell.angle_beta   90.00
_cell.angle_gamma   90.00
#
_symmetry.space_group_name_H-M   'P 1'
#
loop_
_entity.id
_entity.type
_entity.pdbx_description
1 polymer ?
#
loop_
_entity_poly.entity_id
_entity_poly.type
_entity_poly.pdbx_seq_one_letter_code
_entity_poly.pdbx_strand_id
1 'polypeptide(L)'
;HLEVTVHIRPEATWNSGTPITAKDVAFSIKAVMTPKANTVHLQSACDFIQSIVTYPDDERKITFVCEKYMDILGAFPYEVEVLPEYIFDPKGILRRYSIEQLKHATEKVQNAKDIKEFIDLFNSDKAARDESMMQGSGAYKLTAFQTGQRVILERKKNWWGDKMNKVNHHFEAYPKRLIYEVINDFNTAYTAMKNEQLDFMFSTPIKPYIDLDDSPKFTENFVKSTPIMFGYQCIGMNHKDPILKDVKVRQALAYLTNVDQMIDKVFYNMAIRTVGSIQPNTKYYNDTIKPYPYDVKMASKLLKEAGWADTDGDGFLDKVIDGKNTKFELKYFYNSGNPVREMIGLLIQKSYKQAGVNIIVQPLDWSLYLNELQKH
;
A
#
# COMPACT_ATOMS: atom_id res chain seq x y z
N HIS A 1 -14.23 24.24 8.40
CA HIS A 1 -14.22 22.79 8.48
C HIS A 1 -15.29 22.23 7.53
N LEU A 2 -15.15 20.98 7.19
CA LEU A 2 -16.05 20.24 6.34
C LEU A 2 -16.75 19.18 7.20
N GLU A 3 -18.07 19.06 7.09
CA GLU A 3 -18.83 18.01 7.75
C GLU A 3 -19.33 17.00 6.72
N VAL A 4 -19.02 15.73 6.96
CA VAL A 4 -19.47 14.62 6.13
C VAL A 4 -20.38 13.72 6.95
N THR A 5 -21.67 13.74 6.66
CA THR A 5 -22.64 12.89 7.34
C THR A 5 -22.92 11.64 6.51
N VAL A 6 -22.82 10.49 7.16
CA VAL A 6 -23.03 9.18 6.55
C VAL A 6 -24.09 8.41 7.34
N HIS A 7 -24.92 7.65 6.62
CA HIS A 7 -25.88 6.73 7.20
C HIS A 7 -25.49 5.29 6.89
N ILE A 8 -25.31 4.50 7.93
CA ILE A 8 -25.05 3.06 7.81
C ILE A 8 -26.34 2.38 7.33
N ARG A 9 -26.21 1.47 6.38
CA ARG A 9 -27.37 0.73 5.84
C ARG A 9 -28.14 0.02 6.95
N PRO A 10 -29.48 0.10 6.97
CA PRO A 10 -30.29 -0.51 8.03
C PRO A 10 -30.18 -2.04 8.07
N GLU A 11 -29.87 -2.67 6.92
CA GLU A 11 -29.72 -4.12 6.81
C GLU A 11 -28.36 -4.61 7.32
N ALA A 12 -27.33 -3.72 7.40
CA ALA A 12 -25.98 -4.11 7.69
C ALA A 12 -25.81 -4.71 9.11
N THR A 13 -25.29 -5.93 9.15
CA THR A 13 -25.07 -6.68 10.39
C THR A 13 -23.72 -7.37 10.40
N TRP A 14 -23.20 -7.64 11.59
CA TRP A 14 -22.06 -8.50 11.84
C TRP A 14 -22.41 -9.99 11.65
N ASN A 15 -21.41 -10.88 11.71
CA ASN A 15 -21.61 -12.34 11.70
C ASN A 15 -22.57 -12.82 12.81
N SER A 16 -22.58 -12.15 13.95
CA SER A 16 -23.47 -12.41 15.08
C SER A 16 -24.93 -12.07 14.80
N GLY A 17 -25.22 -11.34 13.71
CA GLY A 17 -26.53 -10.75 13.43
C GLY A 17 -26.76 -9.40 14.13
N THR A 18 -25.84 -8.94 14.97
CA THR A 18 -25.96 -7.61 15.60
C THR A 18 -25.81 -6.51 14.57
N PRO A 19 -26.56 -5.40 14.68
CA PRO A 19 -26.43 -4.27 13.78
C PRO A 19 -25.04 -3.62 13.80
N ILE A 20 -24.59 -3.14 12.66
CA ILE A 20 -23.45 -2.22 12.59
C ILE A 20 -23.95 -0.82 12.95
N THR A 21 -23.23 -0.15 13.83
CA THR A 21 -23.62 1.16 14.33
C THR A 21 -22.53 2.20 14.15
N ALA A 22 -22.89 3.47 14.36
CA ALA A 22 -21.94 4.58 14.40
C ALA A 22 -20.83 4.40 15.46
N LYS A 23 -21.09 3.60 16.51
CA LYS A 23 -20.08 3.27 17.53
C LYS A 23 -18.96 2.43 16.95
N ASP A 24 -19.29 1.43 16.11
CA ASP A 24 -18.30 0.59 15.45
C ASP A 24 -17.42 1.40 14.49
N VAL A 25 -18.03 2.31 13.74
CA VAL A 25 -17.29 3.20 12.81
C VAL A 25 -16.39 4.16 13.60
N ALA A 26 -16.93 4.82 14.63
CA ALA A 26 -16.15 5.72 15.47
C ALA A 26 -15.00 5.00 16.19
N PHE A 27 -15.24 3.78 16.66
CA PHE A 27 -14.22 2.92 17.24
C PHE A 27 -13.10 2.63 16.23
N SER A 28 -13.45 2.21 15.00
CA SER A 28 -12.47 1.83 13.97
C SER A 28 -11.53 2.99 13.63
N ILE A 29 -12.07 4.19 13.45
CA ILE A 29 -11.25 5.39 13.20
C ILE A 29 -10.34 5.70 14.39
N LYS A 30 -10.86 5.60 15.63
CA LYS A 30 -10.05 5.80 16.83
C LYS A 30 -8.97 4.74 17.00
N ALA A 31 -9.26 3.49 16.65
CA ALA A 31 -8.27 2.41 16.67
C ALA A 31 -7.10 2.70 15.72
N VAL A 32 -7.40 3.19 14.50
CA VAL A 32 -6.36 3.63 13.55
C VAL A 32 -5.49 4.74 14.12
N MET A 33 -6.07 5.71 14.84
CA MET A 33 -5.35 6.84 15.42
C MET A 33 -4.66 6.51 16.76
N THR A 34 -4.87 5.32 17.31
CA THR A 34 -4.28 4.95 18.59
C THR A 34 -2.76 4.76 18.47
N PRO A 35 -1.96 5.43 19.31
CA PRO A 35 -0.50 5.32 19.26
C PRO A 35 -0.06 3.87 19.52
N LYS A 36 0.94 3.41 18.76
CA LYS A 36 1.50 2.04 18.84
C LYS A 36 0.54 0.91 18.41
N ALA A 37 -0.66 1.21 17.91
CA ALA A 37 -1.44 0.23 17.17
C ALA A 37 -0.77 -0.09 15.83
N ASN A 38 -0.90 -1.33 15.35
CA ASN A 38 -0.32 -1.77 14.06
C ASN A 38 -1.09 -1.21 12.84
N THR A 39 -1.42 0.08 12.89
CA THR A 39 -2.27 0.80 11.93
C THR A 39 -1.61 2.03 11.31
N VAL A 40 -0.30 2.22 11.52
CA VAL A 40 0.45 3.41 11.05
C VAL A 40 0.25 3.66 9.55
N HIS A 41 0.16 2.60 8.75
CA HIS A 41 -0.07 2.68 7.30
C HIS A 41 -1.46 3.22 6.92
N LEU A 42 -2.44 3.18 7.83
CA LEU A 42 -3.81 3.68 7.63
C LEU A 42 -4.00 5.09 8.21
N GLN A 43 -3.08 5.59 9.02
CA GLN A 43 -3.26 6.88 9.71
C GLN A 43 -3.43 8.04 8.74
N SER A 44 -2.67 8.05 7.63
CA SER A 44 -2.79 9.07 6.59
C SER A 44 -4.18 9.14 5.95
N ALA A 45 -4.90 8.01 5.90
CA ALA A 45 -6.27 7.94 5.39
C ALA A 45 -7.31 8.55 6.34
N CYS A 46 -6.96 8.83 7.60
CA CYS A 46 -7.85 9.37 8.62
C CYS A 46 -7.35 10.70 9.23
N ASP A 47 -6.14 11.12 8.90
CA ASP A 47 -5.44 12.23 9.57
C ASP A 47 -6.17 13.57 9.47
N PHE A 48 -6.99 13.74 8.46
CA PHE A 48 -7.83 14.91 8.23
C PHE A 48 -9.08 14.97 9.13
N ILE A 49 -9.46 13.88 9.81
CA ILE A 49 -10.61 13.83 10.71
C ILE A 49 -10.23 14.49 12.04
N GLN A 50 -10.93 15.56 12.40
CA GLN A 50 -10.73 16.28 13.65
C GLN A 50 -11.61 15.73 14.78
N SER A 51 -12.86 15.43 14.46
CA SER A 51 -13.81 14.85 15.44
C SER A 51 -14.89 14.04 14.75
N ILE A 52 -15.59 13.23 15.54
CA ILE A 52 -16.73 12.41 15.11
C ILE A 52 -17.92 12.73 16.00
N VAL A 53 -19.07 12.97 15.35
CA VAL A 53 -20.36 13.16 16.03
C VAL A 53 -21.22 11.92 15.81
N THR A 54 -21.71 11.32 16.90
CA THR A 54 -22.70 10.26 16.90
C THR A 54 -24.02 10.78 17.50
N TYR A 55 -25.13 10.20 17.09
CA TYR A 55 -26.47 10.67 17.43
C TYR A 55 -27.18 9.67 18.32
N PRO A 56 -27.60 10.05 19.57
CA PRO A 56 -28.28 9.13 20.46
C PRO A 56 -29.61 8.61 19.90
N ASP A 57 -30.30 9.43 19.11
CA ASP A 57 -31.61 9.11 18.52
C ASP A 57 -31.50 8.36 17.18
N ASP A 58 -30.29 8.26 16.61
CA ASP A 58 -30.02 7.53 15.39
C ASP A 58 -28.63 6.89 15.45
N GLU A 59 -28.56 5.68 15.96
CA GLU A 59 -27.30 4.94 16.12
C GLU A 59 -26.65 4.51 14.78
N ARG A 60 -27.28 4.76 13.63
CA ARG A 60 -26.74 4.50 12.30
C ARG A 60 -26.25 5.77 11.59
N LYS A 61 -26.44 6.93 12.18
CA LYS A 61 -25.97 8.21 11.67
C LYS A 61 -24.66 8.61 12.32
N ILE A 62 -23.70 9.03 11.51
CA ILE A 62 -22.39 9.50 11.95
C ILE A 62 -21.97 10.70 11.11
N THR A 63 -21.38 11.71 11.75
CA THR A 63 -20.80 12.87 11.06
C THR A 63 -19.32 12.98 11.39
N PHE A 64 -18.51 13.04 10.35
CA PHE A 64 -17.08 13.31 10.45
C PHE A 64 -16.87 14.81 10.27
N VAL A 65 -16.20 15.45 11.23
CA VAL A 65 -15.76 16.84 11.13
C VAL A 65 -14.32 16.81 10.63
N CYS A 66 -14.09 17.35 9.43
CA CYS A 66 -12.83 17.26 8.72
C CYS A 66 -12.19 18.64 8.51
N GLU A 67 -10.91 18.67 8.16
CA GLU A 67 -10.22 19.90 7.77
C GLU A 67 -10.76 20.50 6.47
N LYS A 68 -10.58 21.83 6.31
CA LYS A 68 -11.28 22.66 5.31
C LYS A 68 -10.98 22.37 3.83
N TYR A 69 -9.93 21.63 3.50
CA TYR A 69 -9.43 21.52 2.11
C TYR A 69 -9.29 20.08 1.62
N MET A 70 -10.25 19.22 1.99
CA MET A 70 -10.22 17.83 1.52
C MET A 70 -11.11 17.65 0.29
N ASP A 71 -10.57 17.03 -0.76
CA ASP A 71 -11.39 16.46 -1.83
C ASP A 71 -12.12 15.22 -1.27
N ILE A 72 -13.41 15.37 -0.99
CA ILE A 72 -14.25 14.32 -0.37
C ILE A 72 -14.18 13.00 -1.14
N LEU A 73 -14.02 13.07 -2.47
CA LEU A 73 -14.01 11.87 -3.32
C LEU A 73 -12.70 11.07 -3.22
N GLY A 74 -11.60 11.73 -2.83
CA GLY A 74 -10.31 11.09 -2.61
C GLY A 74 -9.96 10.84 -1.15
N ALA A 75 -10.72 11.41 -0.23
CA ALA A 75 -10.31 11.56 1.17
C ALA A 75 -11.17 10.80 2.18
N PHE A 76 -12.30 10.24 1.77
CA PHE A 76 -13.06 9.40 2.68
C PHE A 76 -12.26 8.13 3.00
N PRO A 77 -12.21 7.66 4.27
CA PRO A 77 -11.37 6.52 4.67
C PRO A 77 -11.92 5.19 4.15
N TYR A 78 -12.00 5.06 2.82
CA TYR A 78 -12.41 3.80 2.17
C TYR A 78 -11.45 2.64 2.45
N GLU A 79 -10.22 2.97 2.87
CA GLU A 79 -9.19 1.99 3.22
C GLU A 79 -9.31 1.50 4.67
N VAL A 80 -10.14 2.15 5.49
CA VAL A 80 -10.33 1.76 6.89
C VAL A 80 -11.51 0.79 7.00
N GLU A 81 -11.20 -0.43 7.36
CA GLU A 81 -12.21 -1.43 7.65
C GLU A 81 -12.97 -1.11 8.93
N VAL A 82 -14.29 -1.23 8.89
CA VAL A 82 -15.10 -1.10 10.10
C VAL A 82 -15.00 -2.39 10.91
N LEU A 83 -14.60 -2.26 12.16
CA LEU A 83 -14.40 -3.36 13.10
C LEU A 83 -15.48 -3.35 14.19
N PRO A 84 -15.92 -4.53 14.68
CA PRO A 84 -16.90 -4.61 15.76
C PRO A 84 -16.30 -4.19 17.10
N GLU A 85 -16.73 -3.04 17.62
CA GLU A 85 -16.23 -2.51 18.89
C GLU A 85 -16.39 -3.51 20.04
N TYR A 86 -17.53 -4.22 20.08
CA TYR A 86 -17.83 -5.17 21.17
C TYR A 86 -16.85 -6.35 21.25
N ILE A 87 -16.06 -6.58 20.20
CA ILE A 87 -14.99 -7.61 20.16
C ILE A 87 -13.64 -7.03 20.53
N PHE A 88 -13.25 -5.93 19.87
CA PHE A 88 -11.91 -5.37 19.99
C PHE A 88 -11.76 -4.41 21.17
N ASP A 89 -12.85 -3.80 21.63
CA ASP A 89 -12.88 -2.91 22.79
C ASP A 89 -14.15 -3.11 23.64
N PRO A 90 -14.34 -4.32 24.20
CA PRO A 90 -15.55 -4.65 24.98
C PRO A 90 -15.75 -3.76 26.22
N LYS A 91 -14.70 -3.08 26.69
CA LYS A 91 -14.74 -2.15 27.82
C LYS A 91 -15.01 -0.71 27.39
N GLY A 92 -15.07 -0.42 26.10
CA GLY A 92 -15.25 0.93 25.58
C GLY A 92 -14.11 1.88 25.95
N ILE A 93 -12.89 1.41 25.96
CA ILE A 93 -11.68 2.17 26.36
C ILE A 93 -11.55 3.40 25.46
N LEU A 94 -11.60 3.20 24.13
CA LEU A 94 -11.42 4.27 23.16
C LEU A 94 -12.58 5.28 23.14
N ARG A 95 -13.73 4.98 23.75
CA ARG A 95 -14.81 5.97 23.89
C ARG A 95 -14.40 7.14 24.78
N ARG A 96 -13.46 6.94 25.71
CA ARG A 96 -12.99 7.94 26.68
C ARG A 96 -12.02 8.96 26.07
N TYR A 97 -11.50 8.67 24.88
CA TYR A 97 -10.52 9.51 24.20
C TYR A 97 -11.12 10.18 22.97
N SER A 98 -10.82 11.45 22.75
CA SER A 98 -11.11 12.09 21.48
C SER A 98 -10.11 11.67 20.41
N ILE A 99 -10.44 11.86 19.12
CA ILE A 99 -9.50 11.63 18.01
C ILE A 99 -8.23 12.47 18.20
N GLU A 100 -8.38 13.73 18.57
CA GLU A 100 -7.27 14.64 18.81
C GLU A 100 -6.32 14.15 19.91
N GLN A 101 -6.87 13.59 21.00
CA GLN A 101 -6.06 13.01 22.07
C GLN A 101 -5.30 11.76 21.66
N LEU A 102 -5.82 10.98 20.73
CA LEU A 102 -5.15 9.78 20.20
C LEU A 102 -4.12 10.16 19.14
N LYS A 103 -4.47 11.07 18.24
CA LYS A 103 -3.63 11.56 17.16
C LYS A 103 -2.36 12.27 17.66
N HIS A 104 -2.52 13.14 18.67
CA HIS A 104 -1.43 13.89 19.32
C HIS A 104 -1.16 13.37 20.75
N ALA A 105 -1.12 12.05 20.89
CA ALA A 105 -1.05 11.42 22.19
C ALA A 105 0.21 11.83 22.96
N THR A 106 -0.02 12.50 24.10
CA THR A 106 1.04 12.81 25.07
C THR A 106 1.62 11.52 25.66
N GLU A 107 2.80 11.59 26.25
CA GLU A 107 3.42 10.45 26.95
C GLU A 107 2.48 9.83 28.01
N LYS A 108 1.69 10.65 28.69
CA LYS A 108 0.67 10.22 29.65
C LYS A 108 -0.39 9.32 28.98
N VAL A 109 -0.89 9.69 27.82
CA VAL A 109 -1.89 8.90 27.06
C VAL A 109 -1.25 7.62 26.53
N GLN A 110 -0.07 7.71 25.94
CA GLN A 110 0.65 6.56 25.40
C GLN A 110 0.98 5.50 26.47
N ASN A 111 1.17 5.92 27.71
CA ASN A 111 1.51 5.07 28.84
C ASN A 111 0.30 4.75 29.75
N ALA A 112 -0.90 5.22 29.43
CA ALA A 112 -2.09 4.90 30.17
C ALA A 112 -2.35 3.38 30.15
N LYS A 113 -2.71 2.82 31.33
CA LYS A 113 -2.88 1.38 31.50
C LYS A 113 -3.96 0.82 30.58
N ASP A 114 -5.06 1.52 30.40
CA ASP A 114 -6.18 1.12 29.55
C ASP A 114 -5.80 1.16 28.05
N ILE A 115 -5.04 2.16 27.62
CA ILE A 115 -4.51 2.20 26.24
C ILE A 115 -3.57 1.01 25.98
N LYS A 116 -2.70 0.69 26.92
CA LYS A 116 -1.83 -0.49 26.79
C LYS A 116 -2.64 -1.77 26.70
N GLU A 117 -3.65 -1.94 27.57
CA GLU A 117 -4.55 -3.09 27.53
C GLU A 117 -5.25 -3.23 26.16
N PHE A 118 -5.73 -2.14 25.60
CA PHE A 118 -6.31 -2.13 24.26
C PHE A 118 -5.30 -2.54 23.19
N ILE A 119 -4.10 -1.96 23.19
CA ILE A 119 -3.05 -2.24 22.22
C ILE A 119 -2.60 -3.71 22.28
N ASP A 120 -2.42 -4.26 23.48
CA ASP A 120 -2.00 -5.65 23.69
C ASP A 120 -3.01 -6.63 23.07
N LEU A 121 -4.31 -6.37 23.21
CA LEU A 121 -5.34 -7.15 22.53
C LEU A 121 -5.35 -6.91 21.02
N PHE A 122 -5.39 -5.65 20.61
CA PHE A 122 -5.56 -5.25 19.21
C PHE A 122 -4.40 -5.72 18.31
N ASN A 123 -3.18 -5.68 18.82
CA ASN A 123 -1.98 -6.12 18.09
C ASN A 123 -1.69 -7.63 18.25
N SER A 124 -2.52 -8.38 18.98
CA SER A 124 -2.28 -9.79 19.24
C SER A 124 -2.50 -10.67 18.01
N ASP A 125 -1.79 -11.79 17.92
CA ASP A 125 -2.05 -12.82 16.90
C ASP A 125 -3.48 -13.35 16.96
N LYS A 126 -4.10 -13.37 18.15
CA LYS A 126 -5.49 -13.75 18.31
C LYS A 126 -6.40 -12.78 17.58
N ALA A 127 -6.22 -11.48 17.74
CA ALA A 127 -7.02 -10.47 17.06
C ALA A 127 -6.88 -10.56 15.52
N ALA A 128 -5.70 -10.97 15.03
CA ALA A 128 -5.39 -11.03 13.61
C ALA A 128 -5.79 -12.36 12.92
N ARG A 129 -6.00 -13.47 13.65
CA ARG A 129 -6.08 -14.81 13.04
C ARG A 129 -7.17 -15.72 13.63
N ASP A 130 -7.74 -15.38 14.78
CA ASP A 130 -8.76 -16.22 15.43
C ASP A 130 -10.14 -15.94 14.83
N GLU A 131 -10.83 -17.00 14.40
CA GLU A 131 -12.16 -16.90 13.77
C GLU A 131 -13.20 -16.22 14.68
N SER A 132 -13.06 -16.37 16.00
CA SER A 132 -13.96 -15.74 16.97
C SER A 132 -13.79 -14.21 17.03
N MET A 133 -12.61 -13.71 16.69
CA MET A 133 -12.30 -12.28 16.60
C MET A 133 -12.63 -11.69 15.22
N MET A 134 -12.54 -12.52 14.16
CA MET A 134 -12.73 -12.10 12.77
C MET A 134 -14.22 -12.08 12.39
N GLN A 135 -14.99 -11.20 13.04
CA GLN A 135 -16.43 -11.06 12.87
C GLN A 135 -16.76 -9.96 11.84
N GLY A 136 -16.65 -10.31 10.56
CA GLY A 136 -16.89 -9.37 9.47
C GLY A 136 -18.38 -9.18 9.11
N SER A 137 -18.66 -8.17 8.32
CA SER A 137 -19.98 -7.86 7.75
C SER A 137 -20.17 -8.37 6.30
N GLY A 138 -19.10 -8.79 5.62
CA GLY A 138 -19.12 -9.31 4.25
C GLY A 138 -19.86 -10.64 4.09
N ALA A 139 -19.97 -11.11 2.86
CA ALA A 139 -20.69 -12.33 2.49
C ALA A 139 -20.06 -13.63 3.03
N TYR A 140 -18.80 -13.57 3.42
CA TYR A 140 -18.03 -14.73 3.86
C TYR A 140 -17.60 -14.56 5.31
N LYS A 141 -17.46 -15.69 6.00
CA LYS A 141 -16.87 -15.79 7.34
C LYS A 141 -15.60 -16.63 7.29
N LEU A 142 -14.61 -16.28 8.09
CA LEU A 142 -13.42 -17.08 8.29
C LEU A 142 -13.80 -18.40 8.98
N THR A 143 -13.31 -19.53 8.47
CA THR A 143 -13.50 -20.87 9.07
C THR A 143 -12.20 -21.59 9.32
N ALA A 144 -11.09 -21.18 8.69
CA ALA A 144 -9.76 -21.65 9.02
C ALA A 144 -8.70 -20.63 8.60
N PHE A 145 -7.70 -20.47 9.46
CA PHE A 145 -6.48 -19.71 9.19
C PHE A 145 -5.27 -20.57 9.53
N GLN A 146 -4.60 -21.10 8.52
CA GLN A 146 -3.41 -21.92 8.66
C GLN A 146 -2.20 -21.12 8.17
N THR A 147 -1.43 -20.56 9.12
CA THR A 147 -0.30 -19.67 8.83
C THR A 147 0.67 -20.29 7.83
N GLY A 148 0.99 -19.58 6.74
CA GLY A 148 1.88 -20.03 5.69
C GLY A 148 1.34 -21.14 4.79
N GLN A 149 0.08 -21.56 4.96
CA GLN A 149 -0.54 -22.61 4.17
C GLN A 149 -1.79 -22.11 3.45
N ARG A 150 -2.87 -21.82 4.19
CA ARG A 150 -4.13 -21.39 3.57
C ARG A 150 -5.03 -20.61 4.51
N VAL A 151 -5.94 -19.86 3.89
CA VAL A 151 -7.09 -19.24 4.56
C VAL A 151 -8.37 -19.72 3.90
N ILE A 152 -9.35 -20.15 4.71
CA ILE A 152 -10.63 -20.66 4.21
C ILE A 152 -11.75 -19.76 4.70
N LEU A 153 -12.54 -19.28 3.75
CA LEU A 153 -13.74 -18.50 3.98
C LEU A 153 -14.96 -19.27 3.48
N GLU A 154 -16.03 -19.30 4.28
CA GLU A 154 -17.30 -19.91 3.89
C GLU A 154 -18.40 -18.87 3.74
N ARG A 155 -19.23 -19.05 2.71
CA ARG A 155 -20.36 -18.17 2.44
C ARG A 155 -21.41 -18.27 3.56
N LYS A 156 -21.84 -17.14 4.05
CA LYS A 156 -22.94 -17.04 5.01
C LYS A 156 -24.27 -17.41 4.36
N LYS A 157 -25.10 -18.20 5.05
CA LYS A 157 -26.40 -18.66 4.51
C LYS A 157 -27.43 -17.54 4.33
N ASN A 158 -27.45 -16.56 5.20
CA ASN A 158 -28.41 -15.47 5.23
C ASN A 158 -27.67 -14.13 5.38
N TRP A 159 -26.79 -13.84 4.43
CA TRP A 159 -26.08 -12.58 4.44
C TRP A 159 -27.04 -11.43 4.12
N TRP A 160 -26.97 -10.35 4.89
CA TRP A 160 -27.84 -9.18 4.70
C TRP A 160 -27.74 -8.58 3.29
N GLY A 161 -26.56 -8.66 2.66
CA GLY A 161 -26.30 -8.15 1.31
C GLY A 161 -26.97 -8.95 0.19
N ASP A 162 -27.51 -10.15 0.43
CA ASP A 162 -28.16 -10.98 -0.59
C ASP A 162 -29.37 -10.30 -1.24
N LYS A 163 -30.02 -9.41 -0.50
CA LYS A 163 -31.16 -8.62 -1.01
C LYS A 163 -30.72 -7.41 -1.86
N MET A 164 -29.43 -7.07 -1.82
CA MET A 164 -28.86 -5.89 -2.46
C MET A 164 -28.18 -6.20 -3.81
N ASN A 165 -28.02 -7.47 -4.19
CA ASN A 165 -27.32 -7.89 -5.40
C ASN A 165 -27.92 -7.31 -6.69
N LYS A 166 -29.23 -7.09 -6.73
CA LYS A 166 -29.93 -6.47 -7.86
C LYS A 166 -29.65 -4.95 -7.98
N VAL A 167 -29.20 -4.32 -6.91
CA VAL A 167 -28.96 -2.88 -6.84
C VAL A 167 -27.50 -2.56 -7.16
N ASN A 168 -26.58 -3.44 -6.73
CA ASN A 168 -25.15 -3.21 -6.89
C ASN A 168 -24.41 -4.54 -6.97
N HIS A 169 -23.64 -4.75 -8.03
CA HIS A 169 -22.81 -5.96 -8.26
C HIS A 169 -21.80 -6.25 -7.15
N HIS A 170 -21.40 -5.27 -6.35
CA HIS A 170 -20.53 -5.49 -5.18
C HIS A 170 -21.16 -6.38 -4.09
N PHE A 171 -22.48 -6.60 -4.17
CA PHE A 171 -23.17 -7.54 -3.30
C PHE A 171 -23.34 -8.94 -3.92
N GLU A 172 -22.71 -9.20 -5.04
CA GLU A 172 -22.71 -10.54 -5.64
C GLU A 172 -21.63 -11.41 -4.97
N ALA A 173 -22.03 -12.59 -4.52
CA ALA A 173 -21.14 -13.52 -3.80
C ALA A 173 -21.56 -14.96 -4.13
N TYR A 174 -21.07 -15.52 -5.23
CA TYR A 174 -21.49 -16.82 -5.76
C TYR A 174 -20.81 -18.04 -5.15
N PRO A 175 -19.45 -18.07 -4.96
CA PRO A 175 -18.77 -19.24 -4.43
C PRO A 175 -19.25 -19.63 -3.05
N LYS A 176 -19.45 -20.93 -2.80
CA LYS A 176 -19.78 -21.46 -1.46
C LYS A 176 -18.61 -21.35 -0.49
N ARG A 177 -17.39 -21.41 -1.02
CA ARG A 177 -16.13 -21.36 -0.28
C ARG A 177 -15.07 -20.63 -1.10
N LEU A 178 -14.26 -19.83 -0.43
CA LEU A 178 -13.04 -19.24 -0.98
C LEU A 178 -11.87 -19.84 -0.22
N ILE A 179 -10.91 -20.40 -0.93
CA ILE A 179 -9.69 -20.97 -0.35
C ILE A 179 -8.51 -20.20 -0.94
N TYR A 180 -7.79 -19.52 -0.08
CA TYR A 180 -6.55 -18.84 -0.45
C TYR A 180 -5.38 -19.74 -0.10
N GLU A 181 -4.78 -20.38 -1.10
CA GLU A 181 -3.58 -21.22 -0.94
C GLU A 181 -2.32 -20.35 -0.99
N VAL A 182 -1.43 -20.50 -0.01
CA VAL A 182 -0.13 -19.80 0.00
C VAL A 182 0.90 -20.65 -0.73
N ILE A 183 1.21 -20.29 -1.97
CA ILE A 183 2.21 -20.98 -2.79
C ILE A 183 3.30 -19.97 -3.12
N ASN A 184 4.45 -20.07 -2.46
CA ASN A 184 5.54 -19.09 -2.59
C ASN A 184 6.32 -19.19 -3.89
N ASP A 185 6.39 -20.39 -4.48
CA ASP A 185 7.07 -20.61 -5.75
C ASP A 185 6.10 -20.47 -6.93
N PHE A 186 6.42 -19.58 -7.84
CA PHE A 186 5.59 -19.31 -9.01
C PHE A 186 5.40 -20.55 -9.91
N ASN A 187 6.45 -21.33 -10.16
CA ASN A 187 6.36 -22.49 -11.07
C ASN A 187 5.45 -23.57 -10.47
N THR A 188 5.47 -23.72 -9.15
CA THR A 188 4.55 -24.59 -8.41
C THR A 188 3.12 -24.11 -8.55
N ALA A 189 2.85 -22.81 -8.33
CA ALA A 189 1.52 -22.22 -8.49
C ALA A 189 1.03 -22.34 -9.94
N TYR A 190 1.89 -22.09 -10.91
CA TYR A 190 1.58 -22.24 -12.33
C TYR A 190 1.26 -23.68 -12.72
N THR A 191 2.01 -24.65 -12.18
CA THR A 191 1.74 -26.07 -12.41
C THR A 191 0.39 -26.47 -11.80
N ALA A 192 0.08 -25.99 -10.58
CA ALA A 192 -1.21 -26.23 -9.95
C ALA A 192 -2.37 -25.64 -10.77
N MET A 193 -2.21 -24.44 -11.33
CA MET A 193 -3.20 -23.85 -12.22
C MET A 193 -3.39 -24.69 -13.50
N LYS A 194 -2.31 -25.11 -14.17
CA LYS A 194 -2.39 -25.98 -15.37
C LYS A 194 -3.06 -27.32 -15.09
N ASN A 195 -2.98 -27.81 -13.86
CA ASN A 195 -3.63 -29.02 -13.41
C ASN A 195 -5.04 -28.78 -12.87
N GLU A 196 -5.58 -27.57 -13.05
CA GLU A 196 -6.93 -27.19 -12.62
C GLU A 196 -7.15 -27.32 -11.09
N GLN A 197 -6.06 -27.18 -10.32
CA GLN A 197 -6.09 -27.17 -8.85
C GLN A 197 -6.34 -25.77 -8.27
N LEU A 198 -6.20 -24.74 -9.12
CA LEU A 198 -6.48 -23.34 -8.79
C LEU A 198 -7.47 -22.77 -9.80
N ASP A 199 -8.51 -22.11 -9.31
CA ASP A 199 -9.50 -21.42 -10.13
C ASP A 199 -9.07 -19.99 -10.52
N PHE A 200 -8.17 -19.39 -9.71
CA PHE A 200 -7.75 -18.01 -9.89
C PHE A 200 -6.32 -17.81 -9.38
N MET A 201 -5.53 -17.08 -10.14
CA MET A 201 -4.19 -16.65 -9.73
C MET A 201 -4.04 -15.14 -9.92
N PHE A 202 -3.65 -14.46 -8.85
CA PHE A 202 -3.41 -13.02 -8.83
C PHE A 202 -1.92 -12.71 -8.95
N SER A 203 -1.58 -11.60 -9.61
CA SER A 203 -0.19 -11.11 -9.73
C SER A 203 0.78 -12.09 -10.40
N THR A 204 0.38 -12.70 -11.51
CA THR A 204 1.28 -13.49 -12.34
C THR A 204 2.48 -12.66 -12.81
N PRO A 205 3.73 -13.15 -12.67
CA PRO A 205 4.90 -12.48 -13.24
C PRO A 205 4.74 -12.24 -14.74
N ILE A 206 5.20 -11.08 -15.21
CA ILE A 206 4.88 -10.60 -16.57
C ILE A 206 5.33 -11.58 -17.66
N LYS A 207 6.58 -12.05 -17.61
CA LYS A 207 7.12 -12.94 -18.64
C LYS A 207 6.35 -14.26 -18.73
N PRO A 208 6.15 -15.01 -17.61
CA PRO A 208 5.27 -16.18 -17.62
C PRO A 208 3.83 -15.88 -18.08
N TYR A 209 3.27 -14.72 -17.71
CA TYR A 209 1.94 -14.32 -18.17
C TYR A 209 1.86 -14.19 -19.69
N ILE A 210 2.89 -13.61 -20.33
CA ILE A 210 2.97 -13.49 -21.78
C ILE A 210 3.07 -14.89 -22.42
N ASP A 211 3.93 -15.74 -21.88
CA ASP A 211 4.17 -17.10 -22.40
C ASP A 211 2.94 -18.04 -22.27
N LEU A 212 1.96 -17.68 -21.41
CA LEU A 212 0.69 -18.42 -21.29
C LEU A 212 -0.18 -18.38 -22.56
N ASP A 213 0.06 -17.44 -23.49
CA ASP A 213 -0.73 -17.36 -24.72
C ASP A 213 -0.50 -18.52 -25.67
N ASP A 214 0.65 -19.18 -25.56
CA ASP A 214 1.05 -20.28 -26.44
C ASP A 214 0.55 -21.66 -25.99
N SER A 215 -0.23 -21.73 -24.91
CA SER A 215 -0.78 -23.00 -24.39
C SER A 215 -2.27 -23.15 -24.70
N PRO A 216 -2.67 -23.95 -25.72
CA PRO A 216 -4.09 -24.16 -26.05
C PRO A 216 -4.90 -24.68 -24.86
N LYS A 217 -4.34 -25.62 -24.08
CA LYS A 217 -4.99 -26.16 -22.88
C LYS A 217 -5.32 -25.09 -21.84
N PHE A 218 -4.49 -24.05 -21.72
CA PHE A 218 -4.74 -22.96 -20.80
C PHE A 218 -5.90 -22.07 -21.27
N THR A 219 -5.91 -21.70 -22.55
CA THR A 219 -6.93 -20.80 -23.11
C THR A 219 -8.32 -21.41 -23.23
N GLU A 220 -8.42 -22.75 -23.18
CA GLU A 220 -9.71 -23.45 -23.10
C GLU A 220 -10.37 -23.31 -21.73
N ASN A 221 -9.60 -23.22 -20.64
CA ASN A 221 -10.12 -23.26 -19.28
C ASN A 221 -9.99 -21.93 -18.52
N PHE A 222 -9.08 -21.04 -18.94
CA PHE A 222 -8.77 -19.81 -18.22
C PHE A 222 -8.85 -18.56 -19.11
N VAL A 223 -9.28 -17.45 -18.50
CA VAL A 223 -9.29 -16.14 -19.13
C VAL A 223 -8.18 -15.30 -18.51
N LYS A 224 -7.35 -14.69 -19.37
CA LYS A 224 -6.32 -13.72 -18.97
C LYS A 224 -6.93 -12.34 -18.87
N SER A 225 -6.54 -11.58 -17.83
CA SER A 225 -6.96 -10.20 -17.65
C SER A 225 -5.81 -9.34 -17.16
N THR A 226 -5.70 -8.11 -17.68
CA THR A 226 -4.72 -7.09 -17.29
C THR A 226 -5.44 -5.79 -16.92
N PRO A 227 -6.20 -5.77 -15.81
CA PRO A 227 -6.84 -4.55 -15.37
C PRO A 227 -5.79 -3.49 -15.04
N ILE A 228 -6.11 -2.23 -15.30
CA ILE A 228 -5.25 -1.11 -14.90
C ILE A 228 -5.20 -1.08 -13.38
N MET A 229 -3.99 -1.28 -12.84
CA MET A 229 -3.77 -1.21 -11.40
C MET A 229 -3.70 0.25 -10.95
N PHE A 230 -4.42 0.59 -9.88
CA PHE A 230 -4.32 1.90 -9.22
C PHE A 230 -3.07 1.97 -8.35
N GLY A 231 -1.92 2.00 -8.99
CA GLY A 231 -0.62 2.06 -8.35
C GLY A 231 0.44 2.58 -9.30
N TYR A 232 1.58 2.98 -8.75
CA TYR A 232 2.73 3.41 -9.54
C TYR A 232 4.03 2.87 -8.93
N GLN A 233 5.05 2.73 -9.76
CA GLN A 233 6.42 2.45 -9.33
C GLN A 233 7.23 3.75 -9.40
N CYS A 234 7.98 4.04 -8.37
CA CYS A 234 8.86 5.19 -8.33
C CYS A 234 10.20 4.84 -7.69
N ILE A 235 11.21 5.66 -7.99
CA ILE A 235 12.48 5.66 -7.29
C ILE A 235 12.42 6.82 -6.30
N GLY A 236 12.21 6.50 -5.01
CA GLY A 236 12.23 7.50 -3.95
C GLY A 236 13.65 7.98 -3.68
N MET A 237 13.83 9.29 -3.49
CA MET A 237 15.10 9.91 -3.15
C MET A 237 15.00 10.57 -1.78
N ASN A 238 15.91 10.22 -0.86
CA ASN A 238 15.96 10.87 0.45
C ASN A 238 16.58 12.27 0.33
N HIS A 239 15.77 13.31 0.46
CA HIS A 239 16.24 14.70 0.36
C HIS A 239 17.07 15.17 1.57
N LYS A 240 17.14 14.40 2.64
CA LYS A 240 18.03 14.66 3.79
C LYS A 240 19.45 14.14 3.56
N ASP A 241 19.64 13.25 2.60
CA ASP A 241 20.96 12.73 2.22
C ASP A 241 21.82 13.89 1.66
N PRO A 242 23.07 14.04 2.13
CA PRO A 242 23.95 15.12 1.69
C PRO A 242 24.18 15.19 0.19
N ILE A 243 24.19 14.06 -0.51
CA ILE A 243 24.35 13.97 -1.96
C ILE A 243 23.05 14.38 -2.66
N LEU A 244 21.91 13.85 -2.17
CA LEU A 244 20.59 14.03 -2.78
C LEU A 244 19.90 15.36 -2.38
N LYS A 245 20.47 16.13 -1.45
CA LYS A 245 19.95 17.44 -1.04
C LYS A 245 19.90 18.44 -2.16
N ASP A 246 20.89 18.41 -3.09
CA ASP A 246 20.99 19.31 -4.23
C ASP A 246 19.95 18.93 -5.31
N VAL A 247 19.12 19.91 -5.71
CA VAL A 247 18.11 19.72 -6.75
C VAL A 247 18.73 19.36 -8.12
N LYS A 248 19.89 19.92 -8.47
CA LYS A 248 20.59 19.61 -9.72
C LYS A 248 21.04 18.15 -9.77
N VAL A 249 21.45 17.59 -8.63
CA VAL A 249 21.80 16.18 -8.50
C VAL A 249 20.56 15.33 -8.77
N ARG A 250 19.43 15.60 -8.13
CA ARG A 250 18.19 14.86 -8.35
C ARG A 250 17.69 14.95 -9.80
N GLN A 251 17.79 16.13 -10.41
CA GLN A 251 17.47 16.30 -11.83
C GLN A 251 18.42 15.49 -12.74
N ALA A 252 19.71 15.48 -12.44
CA ALA A 252 20.67 14.67 -13.18
C ALA A 252 20.34 13.17 -13.09
N LEU A 253 20.01 12.68 -11.91
CA LEU A 253 19.57 11.29 -11.73
C LEU A 253 18.27 10.99 -12.49
N ALA A 254 17.35 11.94 -12.59
CA ALA A 254 16.15 11.80 -13.42
C ALA A 254 16.47 11.68 -14.91
N TYR A 255 17.43 12.47 -15.43
CA TYR A 255 17.94 12.34 -16.81
C TYR A 255 18.70 11.02 -17.04
N LEU A 256 19.33 10.44 -16.03
CA LEU A 256 20.01 9.14 -16.11
C LEU A 256 19.04 7.95 -16.04
N THR A 257 17.81 8.17 -15.61
CA THR A 257 16.82 7.11 -15.46
C THR A 257 16.12 6.84 -16.80
N ASN A 258 16.51 5.77 -17.48
CA ASN A 258 15.89 5.39 -18.76
C ASN A 258 14.58 4.63 -18.52
N VAL A 259 13.50 5.37 -18.24
CA VAL A 259 12.18 4.79 -17.95
C VAL A 259 11.62 4.02 -19.15
N ASP A 260 11.85 4.48 -20.38
CA ASP A 260 11.34 3.80 -21.58
C ASP A 260 12.00 2.42 -21.75
N GLN A 261 13.30 2.31 -21.44
CA GLN A 261 13.99 1.03 -21.39
C GLN A 261 13.45 0.11 -20.29
N MET A 262 13.09 0.67 -19.14
CA MET A 262 12.46 -0.12 -18.05
C MET A 262 11.10 -0.64 -18.49
N ILE A 263 10.28 0.19 -19.14
CA ILE A 263 8.97 -0.23 -19.66
C ILE A 263 9.14 -1.36 -20.67
N ASP A 264 10.08 -1.24 -21.59
CA ASP A 264 10.34 -2.27 -22.60
C ASP A 264 10.93 -3.57 -21.99
N LYS A 265 12.02 -3.48 -21.22
CA LYS A 265 12.79 -4.65 -20.78
C LYS A 265 12.29 -5.31 -19.50
N VAL A 266 11.69 -4.55 -18.58
CA VAL A 266 11.22 -5.06 -17.29
C VAL A 266 9.72 -5.32 -17.32
N PHE A 267 8.97 -4.42 -17.94
CA PHE A 267 7.51 -4.50 -17.98
C PHE A 267 6.94 -4.99 -19.31
N TYR A 268 7.80 -5.32 -20.29
CA TYR A 268 7.37 -5.84 -21.60
C TYR A 268 6.26 -5.00 -22.24
N ASN A 269 6.37 -3.68 -22.13
CA ASN A 269 5.37 -2.69 -22.57
C ASN A 269 4.00 -2.80 -21.89
N MET A 270 3.90 -3.47 -20.73
CA MET A 270 2.69 -3.56 -19.93
C MET A 270 2.59 -2.49 -18.84
N ALA A 271 3.39 -1.44 -18.91
CA ALA A 271 3.35 -0.29 -18.01
C ALA A 271 3.20 1.02 -18.80
N ILE A 272 2.62 2.02 -18.15
CA ILE A 272 2.44 3.36 -18.73
C ILE A 272 3.32 4.34 -17.95
N ARG A 273 4.10 5.16 -18.67
CA ARG A 273 4.93 6.19 -18.06
C ARG A 273 4.04 7.27 -17.42
N THR A 274 4.36 7.65 -16.20
CA THR A 274 3.71 8.76 -15.48
C THR A 274 4.75 9.78 -15.00
N VAL A 275 4.31 11.00 -14.73
CA VAL A 275 5.15 12.09 -14.19
C VAL A 275 4.94 12.36 -12.70
N GLY A 276 4.11 11.56 -12.06
CA GLY A 276 3.80 11.71 -10.64
C GLY A 276 2.91 10.57 -10.13
N SER A 277 2.36 10.74 -8.95
CA SER A 277 1.47 9.76 -8.29
C SER A 277 0.07 9.70 -8.89
N ILE A 278 -0.30 10.68 -9.70
CA ILE A 278 -1.61 10.71 -10.37
C ILE A 278 -1.53 9.88 -11.65
N GLN A 279 -2.50 9.03 -11.86
CA GLN A 279 -2.52 8.11 -13.00
C GLN A 279 -2.98 8.80 -14.29
N PRO A 280 -2.36 8.47 -15.44
CA PRO A 280 -2.66 9.11 -16.73
C PRO A 280 -4.11 8.97 -17.22
N ASN A 281 -4.83 7.94 -16.75
CA ASN A 281 -6.22 7.69 -17.12
C ASN A 281 -7.25 8.38 -16.22
N THR A 282 -6.82 9.27 -15.32
CA THR A 282 -7.70 10.01 -14.42
C THR A 282 -7.87 11.45 -14.86
N LYS A 283 -9.02 12.06 -14.54
CA LYS A 283 -9.28 13.49 -14.82
C LYS A 283 -8.38 14.46 -14.05
N TYR A 284 -7.62 13.98 -13.07
CA TYR A 284 -6.70 14.78 -12.25
C TYR A 284 -5.28 14.79 -12.81
N TYR A 285 -4.99 13.98 -13.84
CA TYR A 285 -3.67 13.92 -14.43
C TYR A 285 -3.36 15.20 -15.21
N ASN A 286 -2.18 15.76 -14.96
CA ASN A 286 -1.71 16.93 -15.68
C ASN A 286 -0.75 16.50 -16.80
N ASP A 287 -1.23 16.44 -18.03
CA ASP A 287 -0.48 16.06 -19.24
C ASP A 287 0.46 17.14 -19.78
N THR A 288 0.38 18.36 -19.21
CA THR A 288 1.30 19.44 -19.56
C THR A 288 2.70 19.25 -18.96
N ILE A 289 2.81 18.50 -17.86
CA ILE A 289 4.08 18.16 -17.23
C ILE A 289 4.80 17.12 -18.09
N LYS A 290 5.98 17.47 -18.62
CA LYS A 290 6.76 16.55 -19.44
C LYS A 290 7.77 15.80 -18.58
N PRO A 291 7.90 14.47 -18.77
CA PRO A 291 8.92 13.69 -18.06
C PRO A 291 10.31 14.06 -18.54
N TYR A 292 11.30 13.92 -17.66
CA TYR A 292 12.70 14.08 -18.05
C TYR A 292 13.08 13.01 -19.10
N PRO A 293 13.59 13.39 -20.29
CA PRO A 293 14.08 12.40 -21.24
C PRO A 293 15.38 11.77 -20.74
N TYR A 294 15.72 10.58 -21.22
CA TYR A 294 17.01 9.99 -20.95
C TYR A 294 18.11 10.76 -21.69
N ASP A 295 19.00 11.43 -20.97
CA ASP A 295 20.09 12.25 -21.53
C ASP A 295 21.30 12.27 -20.58
N VAL A 296 22.29 11.42 -20.89
CA VAL A 296 23.54 11.32 -20.10
C VAL A 296 24.35 12.61 -20.16
N LYS A 297 24.33 13.33 -21.31
CA LYS A 297 25.10 14.58 -21.47
C LYS A 297 24.53 15.70 -20.59
N MET A 298 23.21 15.83 -20.57
CA MET A 298 22.53 16.79 -19.70
C MET A 298 22.76 16.44 -18.22
N ALA A 299 22.69 15.17 -17.86
CA ALA A 299 22.98 14.71 -16.51
C ALA A 299 24.40 15.06 -16.07
N SER A 300 25.41 14.72 -16.88
CA SER A 300 26.82 15.05 -16.61
C SER A 300 27.06 16.56 -16.48
N LYS A 301 26.37 17.36 -17.29
CA LYS A 301 26.44 18.84 -17.19
C LYS A 301 25.89 19.30 -15.82
N LEU A 302 24.73 18.82 -15.41
CA LEU A 302 24.11 19.18 -14.12
C LEU A 302 24.96 18.74 -12.92
N LEU A 303 25.55 17.53 -12.98
CA LEU A 303 26.46 17.05 -11.94
C LEU A 303 27.71 17.94 -11.83
N LYS A 304 28.29 18.33 -12.94
CA LYS A 304 29.43 19.27 -12.97
C LYS A 304 29.03 20.64 -12.39
N GLU A 305 27.86 21.18 -12.76
CA GLU A 305 27.35 22.43 -12.21
C GLU A 305 27.04 22.32 -10.71
N ALA A 306 26.74 21.14 -10.20
CA ALA A 306 26.59 20.85 -8.78
C ALA A 306 27.93 20.63 -8.05
N GLY A 307 29.05 20.76 -8.76
CA GLY A 307 30.41 20.67 -8.22
C GLY A 307 30.95 19.25 -8.07
N TRP A 308 30.37 18.27 -8.76
CA TRP A 308 30.85 16.90 -8.80
C TRP A 308 31.87 16.71 -9.95
N ALA A 309 32.99 16.05 -9.64
CA ALA A 309 34.03 15.74 -10.61
C ALA A 309 34.75 14.44 -10.19
N ASP A 310 35.33 13.73 -11.14
CA ASP A 310 36.26 12.64 -10.86
C ASP A 310 37.64 13.26 -10.59
N THR A 311 37.99 13.39 -9.30
CA THR A 311 39.24 14.09 -8.91
C THR A 311 40.41 13.14 -8.68
N ASP A 312 40.17 11.84 -8.47
CA ASP A 312 41.18 10.82 -8.27
C ASP A 312 41.39 9.88 -9.48
N GLY A 313 40.56 10.01 -10.51
CA GLY A 313 40.69 9.28 -11.79
C GLY A 313 40.18 7.83 -11.71
N ASP A 314 39.36 7.50 -10.72
CA ASP A 314 38.81 6.12 -10.54
C ASP A 314 37.56 5.85 -11.39
N GLY A 315 37.07 6.86 -12.13
CA GLY A 315 35.91 6.78 -12.99
C GLY A 315 34.58 7.07 -12.28
N PHE A 316 34.60 7.42 -10.99
CA PHE A 316 33.46 7.87 -10.21
C PHE A 316 33.64 9.32 -9.78
N LEU A 317 32.51 10.01 -9.64
CA LEU A 317 32.52 11.39 -9.20
C LEU A 317 32.74 11.49 -7.69
N ASP A 318 33.43 12.55 -7.29
CA ASP A 318 33.60 12.92 -5.87
C ASP A 318 33.40 14.42 -5.69
N LYS A 319 33.19 14.85 -4.46
CA LYS A 319 33.01 16.25 -4.05
C LYS A 319 33.32 16.42 -2.58
N VAL A 320 33.89 17.56 -2.21
CA VAL A 320 34.05 17.92 -0.78
C VAL A 320 32.69 18.38 -0.24
N ILE A 321 32.12 17.63 0.70
CA ILE A 321 30.90 17.94 1.45
C ILE A 321 31.28 18.06 2.92
N ASP A 322 30.96 19.17 3.56
CA ASP A 322 31.27 19.45 4.98
C ASP A 322 32.75 19.19 5.35
N GLY A 323 33.67 19.55 4.45
CA GLY A 323 35.11 19.39 4.63
C GLY A 323 35.66 17.98 4.38
N LYS A 324 34.81 17.02 3.98
CA LYS A 324 35.20 15.63 3.70
C LYS A 324 35.06 15.31 2.22
N ASN A 325 36.11 14.71 1.61
CA ASN A 325 35.96 14.18 0.24
C ASN A 325 34.96 13.02 0.26
N THR A 326 33.87 13.17 -0.50
CA THR A 326 32.73 12.25 -0.53
C THR A 326 32.58 11.70 -1.95
N LYS A 327 32.68 10.39 -2.09
CA LYS A 327 32.40 9.70 -3.35
C LYS A 327 30.90 9.72 -3.66
N PHE A 328 30.57 9.87 -4.92
CA PHE A 328 29.17 9.80 -5.34
C PHE A 328 28.70 8.35 -5.36
N GLU A 329 28.37 7.85 -4.18
CA GLU A 329 27.89 6.50 -3.97
C GLU A 329 26.52 6.53 -3.30
N LEU A 330 25.53 5.86 -3.91
CA LEU A 330 24.17 5.74 -3.39
C LEU A 330 23.78 4.28 -3.28
N LYS A 331 22.95 3.96 -2.31
CA LYS A 331 22.35 2.63 -2.15
C LYS A 331 20.95 2.64 -2.71
N TYR A 332 20.67 1.71 -3.61
CA TYR A 332 19.34 1.41 -4.08
C TYR A 332 18.79 0.23 -3.30
N PHE A 333 17.84 0.49 -2.39
CA PHE A 333 17.18 -0.54 -1.60
C PHE A 333 15.94 -1.07 -2.30
N TYR A 334 15.75 -2.36 -2.26
CA TYR A 334 14.53 -3.01 -2.71
C TYR A 334 14.21 -4.23 -1.82
N ASN A 335 12.93 -4.64 -1.80
CA ASN A 335 12.53 -5.82 -1.04
C ASN A 335 13.04 -7.10 -1.70
N SER A 336 13.71 -7.95 -0.94
CA SER A 336 14.21 -9.25 -1.37
C SER A 336 13.09 -10.09 -2.01
N GLY A 337 13.44 -10.85 -3.05
CA GLY A 337 12.49 -11.68 -3.78
C GLY A 337 11.61 -10.93 -4.80
N ASN A 338 11.89 -9.66 -5.08
CA ASN A 338 11.19 -8.89 -6.11
C ASN A 338 12.05 -8.71 -7.36
N PRO A 339 11.92 -9.57 -8.38
CA PRO A 339 12.78 -9.54 -9.57
C PRO A 339 12.59 -8.29 -10.43
N VAL A 340 11.42 -7.67 -10.39
CA VAL A 340 11.14 -6.40 -11.11
C VAL A 340 12.00 -5.28 -10.52
N ARG A 341 11.99 -5.12 -9.20
CA ARG A 341 12.77 -4.07 -8.53
C ARG A 341 14.27 -4.32 -8.62
N GLU A 342 14.70 -5.58 -8.57
CA GLU A 342 16.08 -5.96 -8.81
C GLU A 342 16.55 -5.55 -10.20
N MET A 343 15.80 -5.91 -11.24
CA MET A 343 16.12 -5.55 -12.63
C MET A 343 16.17 -4.03 -12.82
N ILE A 344 15.25 -3.27 -12.24
CA ILE A 344 15.27 -1.81 -12.22
C ILE A 344 16.58 -1.32 -11.59
N GLY A 345 16.97 -1.86 -10.43
CA GLY A 345 18.22 -1.49 -9.76
C GLY A 345 19.45 -1.72 -10.63
N LEU A 346 19.53 -2.85 -11.32
CA LEU A 346 20.65 -3.17 -12.24
C LEU A 346 20.67 -2.23 -13.47
N LEU A 347 19.52 -1.88 -14.01
CA LEU A 347 19.43 -0.91 -15.11
C LEU A 347 19.89 0.50 -14.66
N ILE A 348 19.48 0.92 -13.46
CA ILE A 348 19.93 2.19 -12.86
C ILE A 348 21.43 2.17 -12.64
N GLN A 349 21.99 1.13 -12.03
CA GLN A 349 23.41 0.98 -11.78
C GLN A 349 24.22 1.12 -13.09
N LYS A 350 23.77 0.42 -14.14
CA LYS A 350 24.41 0.50 -15.46
C LYS A 350 24.32 1.89 -16.09
N SER A 351 23.15 2.50 -16.00
CA SER A 351 22.90 3.81 -16.61
C SER A 351 23.66 4.93 -15.89
N TYR A 352 23.61 4.95 -14.55
CA TYR A 352 24.22 6.00 -13.74
C TYR A 352 25.76 5.97 -13.79
N LYS A 353 26.34 4.77 -13.92
CA LYS A 353 27.78 4.60 -14.10
C LYS A 353 28.31 5.35 -15.33
N GLN A 354 27.50 5.58 -16.37
CA GLN A 354 27.91 6.34 -17.56
C GLN A 354 28.23 7.81 -17.25
N ALA A 355 27.70 8.33 -16.15
CA ALA A 355 27.98 9.69 -15.68
C ALA A 355 28.84 9.71 -14.41
N GLY A 356 29.51 8.60 -14.07
CA GLY A 356 30.39 8.50 -12.92
C GLY A 356 29.67 8.37 -11.58
N VAL A 357 28.39 7.96 -11.56
CA VAL A 357 27.64 7.76 -10.32
C VAL A 357 27.66 6.26 -9.94
N ASN A 358 28.10 5.95 -8.72
CA ASN A 358 28.12 4.60 -8.20
C ASN A 358 26.80 4.26 -7.51
N ILE A 359 26.18 3.14 -7.89
CA ILE A 359 24.95 2.62 -7.27
C ILE A 359 25.23 1.22 -6.73
N ILE A 360 24.98 1.03 -5.44
CA ILE A 360 25.00 -0.28 -4.77
C ILE A 360 23.56 -0.80 -4.72
N VAL A 361 23.27 -1.85 -5.49
CA VAL A 361 21.96 -2.52 -5.48
C VAL A 361 21.91 -3.47 -4.30
N GLN A 362 21.02 -3.23 -3.34
CA GLN A 362 20.99 -3.95 -2.06
C GLN A 362 19.58 -4.47 -1.75
N PRO A 363 19.36 -5.81 -1.77
CA PRO A 363 18.12 -6.41 -1.31
C PRO A 363 18.01 -6.31 0.22
N LEU A 364 16.80 -6.08 0.71
CA LEU A 364 16.45 -6.07 2.12
C LEU A 364 15.22 -6.95 2.36
N ASP A 365 15.18 -7.62 3.50
CA ASP A 365 13.95 -8.26 3.95
C ASP A 365 12.84 -7.22 4.12
N TRP A 366 11.58 -7.63 3.93
CA TRP A 366 10.44 -6.70 3.91
C TRP A 366 10.38 -5.78 5.13
N SER A 367 10.61 -6.32 6.33
CA SER A 367 10.62 -5.54 7.58
C SER A 367 11.72 -4.48 7.61
N LEU A 368 12.93 -4.84 7.17
CA LEU A 368 14.07 -3.91 7.09
C LEU A 368 13.83 -2.86 6.00
N TYR A 369 13.28 -3.27 4.85
CA TYR A 369 12.93 -2.36 3.78
C TYR A 369 11.93 -1.28 4.23
N LEU A 370 10.86 -1.68 4.93
CA LEU A 370 9.89 -0.74 5.50
C LEU A 370 10.51 0.18 6.56
N ASN A 371 11.38 -0.36 7.41
CA ASN A 371 12.10 0.44 8.41
C ASN A 371 12.99 1.50 7.76
N GLU A 372 13.70 1.17 6.68
CA GLU A 372 14.52 2.15 5.96
C GLU A 372 13.64 3.24 5.31
N LEU A 373 12.49 2.90 4.77
CA LEU A 373 11.54 3.89 4.24
C LEU A 373 10.97 4.83 5.32
N GLN A 374 10.79 4.33 6.54
CA GLN A 374 10.23 5.15 7.66
C GLN A 374 11.28 6.05 8.34
N LYS A 375 12.58 5.70 8.28
CA LYS A 375 13.66 6.53 8.85
C LYS A 375 13.89 7.83 8.09
N HIS A 376 13.34 7.96 6.93
CA HIS A 376 13.57 9.05 5.98
C HIS A 376 12.31 9.80 5.64
#